data_e62cf76010e7efc98362675e7ef8f51d
#
_entry.id   e62cf76010e7efc98362675e7ef8f51d
#
_cell.length_a   1.000
_cell.length_b   1.000
_cell.length_c   1.000
_cell.angle_alpha   90.00
_cell.angle_beta   90.00
_cell.angle_gamma   90.00
#
_symmetry.space_group_name_H-M   'P 1'
#
loop_
_entity.id
_entity.type
_entity.pdbx_description
1 polymer ?
#
loop_
_entity_poly.entity_id
_entity_poly.type
_entity_poly.pdbx_seq_one_letter_code
_entity_poly.pdbx_strand_id
1 'polypeptide(L)'
;SMKKGWIFLLIFVLCIGVLVYGYADTMTEWKTHVNPAPQVGDEPGLAMAALEDALGKRSYPDDYAGMYIDGASLVVMLTDFSDETQAEYRELAGSYAGCLSFREAEYSYETLQNALQAAEQDLKENGMFAPPAPGQTGPTNYVSVPDNCVVVHLRKNVDALKMWFLEWKYERQYGVPFDVSPQPDAYTIEC
;
A
#
# COMPACT_ATOMS: atom_id res chain seq x y z
N SER A 1 -25.91 53.97 21.95
CA SER A 1 -25.91 52.64 21.33
C SER A 1 -24.77 52.40 20.32
N MET A 2 -23.99 53.39 19.99
CA MET A 2 -22.82 53.27 19.03
C MET A 2 -21.60 52.51 19.58
N LYS A 3 -21.43 52.39 20.89
CA LYS A 3 -20.26 51.73 21.47
C LYS A 3 -20.24 50.18 21.35
N LYS A 4 -21.40 49.55 21.22
CA LYS A 4 -21.50 48.08 21.10
C LYS A 4 -21.09 47.56 19.70
N GLY A 5 -21.35 48.30 18.63
CA GLY A 5 -21.00 47.91 17.27
C GLY A 5 -19.50 47.90 17.01
N TRP A 6 -18.75 48.77 17.65
CA TRP A 6 -17.29 48.85 17.51
C TRP A 6 -16.55 47.67 18.18
N ILE A 7 -17.12 47.17 19.28
CA ILE A 7 -16.55 46.01 19.98
C ILE A 7 -16.71 44.74 19.12
N PHE A 8 -17.87 44.56 18.48
CA PHE A 8 -18.09 43.43 17.55
C PHE A 8 -17.20 43.50 16.32
N LEU A 9 -16.96 44.69 15.77
CA LEU A 9 -16.06 44.90 14.64
C LEU A 9 -14.61 44.55 15.00
N LEU A 10 -14.15 44.96 16.20
CA LEU A 10 -12.80 44.67 16.71
C LEU A 10 -12.59 43.16 16.96
N ILE A 11 -13.58 42.46 17.51
CA ILE A 11 -13.54 41.01 17.73
C ILE A 11 -13.52 40.27 16.39
N PHE A 12 -14.30 40.72 15.41
CA PHE A 12 -14.36 40.12 14.08
C PHE A 12 -13.01 40.25 13.32
N VAL A 13 -12.36 41.41 13.40
CA VAL A 13 -11.05 41.66 12.80
C VAL A 13 -9.97 40.83 13.51
N LEU A 14 -10.03 40.67 14.83
CA LEU A 14 -9.09 39.83 15.59
C LEU A 14 -9.27 38.35 15.24
N CYS A 15 -10.50 37.85 15.09
CA CYS A 15 -10.77 36.46 14.68
C CYS A 15 -10.27 36.18 13.27
N ILE A 16 -10.46 37.12 12.33
CA ILE A 16 -9.92 36.96 10.96
C ILE A 16 -8.40 37.00 10.97
N GLY A 17 -7.78 37.87 11.77
CA GLY A 17 -6.31 37.94 11.92
C GLY A 17 -5.72 36.62 12.43
N VAL A 18 -6.34 36.00 13.45
CA VAL A 18 -5.89 34.70 14.01
C VAL A 18 -6.07 33.57 13.00
N LEU A 19 -7.18 33.56 12.24
CA LEU A 19 -7.41 32.56 11.20
C LEU A 19 -6.42 32.71 10.04
N VAL A 20 -6.11 33.91 9.62
CA VAL A 20 -5.15 34.16 8.52
C VAL A 20 -3.72 33.86 8.98
N TYR A 21 -3.35 34.21 10.22
CA TYR A 21 -2.01 33.87 10.77
C TYR A 21 -1.87 32.37 11.00
N GLY A 22 -2.87 31.70 11.57
CA GLY A 22 -2.87 30.25 11.75
C GLY A 22 -2.83 29.48 10.43
N TYR A 23 -3.50 30.00 9.39
CA TYR A 23 -3.46 29.39 8.05
C TYR A 23 -2.13 29.61 7.33
N ALA A 24 -1.49 30.75 7.54
CA ALA A 24 -0.17 31.04 6.99
C ALA A 24 0.94 30.19 7.64
N ASP A 25 0.86 29.92 8.95
CA ASP A 25 1.81 29.06 9.66
C ASP A 25 1.70 27.60 9.25
N THR A 26 0.46 27.08 9.12
CA THR A 26 0.26 25.71 8.63
C THR A 26 0.66 25.54 7.16
N MET A 27 0.53 26.58 6.33
CA MET A 27 0.98 26.54 4.93
C MET A 27 2.51 26.64 4.81
N THR A 28 3.20 27.28 5.74
CA THR A 28 4.68 27.32 5.77
C THR A 28 5.27 26.00 6.27
N GLU A 29 4.66 25.33 7.25
CA GLU A 29 5.06 23.98 7.67
C GLU A 29 4.83 22.97 6.54
N TRP A 30 3.75 23.09 5.76
CA TRP A 30 3.49 22.21 4.62
C TRP A 30 4.53 22.39 3.48
N LYS A 31 5.07 23.59 3.29
CA LYS A 31 6.09 23.87 2.28
C LYS A 31 7.51 23.46 2.71
N THR A 32 7.75 23.22 3.99
CA THR A 32 9.05 22.77 4.50
C THR A 32 9.19 21.25 4.58
N HIS A 33 8.11 20.48 4.39
CA HIS A 33 8.19 19.07 4.03
C HIS A 33 8.41 18.92 2.52
N VAL A 34 9.43 19.61 2.01
CA VAL A 34 10.05 19.24 0.75
C VAL A 34 10.62 17.85 1.00
N ASN A 35 10.08 16.83 0.35
CA ASN A 35 10.77 15.55 0.25
C ASN A 35 12.24 15.86 -0.02
N PRO A 36 13.17 15.40 0.81
CA PRO A 36 14.58 15.61 0.53
C PRO A 36 14.83 15.19 -0.91
N ALA A 37 15.61 15.99 -1.65
CA ALA A 37 15.97 15.63 -3.01
C ALA A 37 16.44 14.16 -3.02
N PRO A 38 16.03 13.34 -4.01
CA PRO A 38 16.38 11.92 -4.04
C PRO A 38 17.87 11.76 -3.78
N GLN A 39 18.20 11.01 -2.73
CA GLN A 39 19.59 10.72 -2.40
C GLN A 39 20.15 9.80 -3.49
N VAL A 40 21.43 9.94 -3.80
CA VAL A 40 22.13 8.97 -4.66
C VAL A 40 21.97 7.58 -4.01
N GLY A 41 21.19 6.69 -4.64
CA GLY A 41 20.81 5.39 -4.09
C GLY A 41 19.30 5.16 -3.96
N ASP A 42 18.46 6.17 -4.23
CA ASP A 42 16.98 6.07 -4.18
C ASP A 42 16.35 5.77 -5.55
N GLU A 43 17.17 5.34 -6.51
CA GLU A 43 16.73 5.01 -7.87
C GLU A 43 15.59 3.97 -7.92
N PRO A 44 15.58 2.89 -7.10
CA PRO A 44 14.46 1.94 -7.08
C PRO A 44 13.14 2.59 -6.66
N GLY A 45 13.16 3.50 -5.69
CA GLY A 45 11.96 4.25 -5.25
C GLY A 45 11.43 5.18 -6.35
N LEU A 46 12.32 5.83 -7.09
CA LEU A 46 11.95 6.67 -8.24
C LEU A 46 11.42 5.85 -9.41
N ALA A 47 12.03 4.69 -9.68
CA ALA A 47 11.54 3.75 -10.68
C ALA A 47 10.14 3.23 -10.33
N MET A 48 9.91 2.89 -9.05
CA MET A 48 8.61 2.45 -8.55
C MET A 48 7.55 3.54 -8.79
N ALA A 49 7.83 4.78 -8.42
CA ALA A 49 6.92 5.90 -8.61
C ALA A 49 6.62 6.16 -10.11
N ALA A 50 7.63 6.04 -10.97
CA ALA A 50 7.47 6.19 -12.42
C ALA A 50 6.58 5.09 -13.01
N LEU A 51 6.77 3.84 -12.60
CA LEU A 51 5.94 2.72 -13.03
C LEU A 51 4.51 2.83 -12.50
N GLU A 52 4.32 3.20 -11.23
CA GLU A 52 2.98 3.42 -10.66
C GLU A 52 2.20 4.49 -11.41
N ASP A 53 2.86 5.58 -11.80
CA ASP A 53 2.24 6.65 -12.59
C ASP A 53 1.89 6.17 -14.00
N ALA A 54 2.78 5.43 -14.65
CA ALA A 54 2.61 4.92 -16.01
C ALA A 54 1.54 3.83 -16.11
N LEU A 55 1.52 2.88 -15.15
CA LEU A 55 0.55 1.78 -15.12
C LEU A 55 -0.87 2.26 -14.75
N GLY A 56 -0.96 3.42 -14.11
CA GLY A 56 -2.23 4.01 -13.71
C GLY A 56 -2.86 3.36 -12.47
N LYS A 57 -3.48 4.20 -11.66
CA LYS A 57 -4.02 3.79 -10.34
C LYS A 57 -5.33 2.99 -10.39
N ARG A 58 -5.88 2.65 -11.55
CA ARG A 58 -7.24 2.11 -11.69
C ARG A 58 -7.33 0.69 -12.23
N SER A 59 -6.35 0.24 -12.98
CA SER A 59 -6.31 -1.08 -13.57
C SER A 59 -4.86 -1.42 -13.91
N TYR A 60 -4.35 -2.47 -13.31
CA TYR A 60 -3.04 -2.99 -13.67
C TYR A 60 -3.16 -3.84 -14.95
N PRO A 61 -2.10 -3.93 -15.79
CA PRO A 61 -2.06 -4.86 -16.90
C PRO A 61 -2.20 -6.32 -16.43
N ASP A 62 -2.75 -7.18 -17.27
CA ASP A 62 -3.01 -8.60 -16.95
C ASP A 62 -1.73 -9.38 -16.65
N ASP A 63 -0.60 -8.95 -17.20
CA ASP A 63 0.72 -9.52 -17.00
C ASP A 63 1.43 -9.00 -15.74
N TYR A 64 0.94 -7.92 -15.13
CA TYR A 64 1.53 -7.34 -13.93
C TYR A 64 1.19 -8.16 -12.68
N ALA A 65 2.22 -8.64 -11.99
CA ALA A 65 2.06 -9.40 -10.75
C ALA A 65 2.53 -8.64 -9.47
N GLY A 66 2.93 -7.38 -9.62
CA GLY A 66 3.38 -6.52 -8.53
C GLY A 66 4.85 -6.14 -8.67
N MET A 67 5.32 -5.29 -7.75
CA MET A 67 6.71 -4.88 -7.67
C MET A 67 7.13 -4.63 -6.22
N TYR A 68 8.42 -4.79 -5.94
CA TYR A 68 9.00 -4.54 -4.62
C TYR A 68 10.48 -4.16 -4.74
N ILE A 69 11.01 -3.49 -3.73
CA ILE A 69 12.42 -3.10 -3.68
C ILE A 69 13.22 -4.22 -3.00
N ASP A 70 14.29 -4.68 -3.67
CA ASP A 70 15.25 -5.65 -3.15
C ASP A 70 16.67 -5.05 -3.28
N GLY A 71 17.19 -4.57 -2.18
CA GLY A 71 18.47 -3.87 -2.14
C GLY A 71 18.50 -2.62 -3.04
N ALA A 72 19.32 -2.63 -4.05
CA ALA A 72 19.49 -1.55 -5.03
C ALA A 72 18.65 -1.73 -6.30
N SER A 73 17.74 -2.70 -6.32
CA SER A 73 16.92 -3.03 -7.49
C SER A 73 15.44 -2.90 -7.19
N LEU A 74 14.69 -2.46 -8.19
CA LEU A 74 13.25 -2.63 -8.23
C LEU A 74 12.93 -3.93 -8.97
N VAL A 75 12.38 -4.90 -8.25
CA VAL A 75 11.93 -6.18 -8.82
C VAL A 75 10.51 -6.02 -9.32
N VAL A 76 10.27 -6.25 -10.60
CA VAL A 76 8.94 -6.31 -11.22
C VAL A 76 8.59 -7.77 -11.47
N MET A 77 7.44 -8.19 -10.93
CA MET A 77 6.91 -9.54 -11.10
C MET A 77 5.96 -9.58 -12.29
N LEU A 78 6.14 -10.53 -13.21
CA LEU A 78 5.35 -10.63 -14.44
C LEU A 78 4.85 -12.06 -14.67
N THR A 79 3.58 -12.20 -15.10
CA THR A 79 3.03 -13.48 -15.55
C THR A 79 3.40 -13.80 -17.01
N ASP A 80 3.57 -12.77 -17.84
CA ASP A 80 4.23 -12.90 -19.14
C ASP A 80 5.69 -12.47 -19.02
N PHE A 81 6.59 -13.45 -18.93
CA PHE A 81 8.03 -13.24 -18.70
C PHE A 81 8.81 -13.10 -20.03
N SER A 82 8.15 -12.71 -21.11
CA SER A 82 8.80 -12.50 -22.41
C SER A 82 9.77 -11.31 -22.42
N ASP A 83 10.75 -11.33 -23.31
CA ASP A 83 11.68 -10.21 -23.49
C ASP A 83 10.94 -8.93 -23.96
N GLU A 84 9.85 -9.09 -24.71
CA GLU A 84 8.99 -8.00 -25.19
C GLU A 84 8.32 -7.30 -24.03
N THR A 85 7.65 -8.05 -23.15
CA THR A 85 6.99 -7.50 -21.96
C THR A 85 8.01 -6.82 -21.03
N GLN A 86 9.16 -7.44 -20.78
CA GLN A 86 10.21 -6.81 -19.98
C GLN A 86 10.74 -5.51 -20.60
N ALA A 87 10.83 -5.43 -21.94
CA ALA A 87 11.25 -4.21 -22.64
C ALA A 87 10.23 -3.09 -22.45
N GLU A 88 8.93 -3.39 -22.51
CA GLU A 88 7.84 -2.42 -22.24
C GLU A 88 7.96 -1.80 -20.84
N TYR A 89 8.17 -2.60 -19.80
CA TYR A 89 8.36 -2.09 -18.44
C TYR A 89 9.64 -1.26 -18.28
N ARG A 90 10.73 -1.60 -19.01
CA ARG A 90 11.93 -0.75 -19.05
C ARG A 90 11.66 0.59 -19.72
N GLU A 91 10.86 0.60 -20.78
CA GLU A 91 10.46 1.84 -21.46
C GLU A 91 9.61 2.73 -20.54
N LEU A 92 8.64 2.14 -19.81
CA LEU A 92 7.81 2.85 -18.83
C LEU A 92 8.63 3.46 -17.68
N ALA A 93 9.67 2.76 -17.21
CA ALA A 93 10.57 3.26 -16.18
C ALA A 93 11.52 4.37 -16.67
N GLY A 94 11.69 4.52 -17.99
CA GLY A 94 12.48 5.59 -18.61
C GLY A 94 13.93 5.59 -18.13
N SER A 95 14.37 6.71 -17.55
CA SER A 95 15.76 6.87 -17.07
C SER A 95 16.15 5.92 -15.92
N TYR A 96 15.19 5.30 -15.25
CA TYR A 96 15.40 4.39 -14.13
C TYR A 96 15.42 2.91 -14.55
N ALA A 97 15.32 2.60 -15.84
CA ALA A 97 15.31 1.23 -16.36
C ALA A 97 16.51 0.38 -15.91
N GLY A 98 17.65 1.03 -15.60
CA GLY A 98 18.88 0.36 -15.17
C GLY A 98 18.80 -0.32 -13.80
N CYS A 99 17.90 0.10 -12.92
CA CYS A 99 17.72 -0.52 -11.61
C CYS A 99 16.60 -1.59 -11.59
N LEU A 100 15.94 -1.86 -12.73
CA LEU A 100 14.90 -2.86 -12.85
C LEU A 100 15.49 -4.28 -12.94
N SER A 101 14.92 -5.18 -12.16
CA SER A 101 15.07 -6.63 -12.33
C SER A 101 13.68 -7.26 -12.48
N PHE A 102 13.60 -8.42 -13.09
CA PHE A 102 12.33 -9.08 -13.37
C PHE A 102 12.32 -10.48 -12.78
N ARG A 103 11.13 -10.90 -12.29
CA ARG A 103 10.87 -12.28 -11.86
C ARG A 103 9.57 -12.77 -12.47
N GLU A 104 9.54 -14.04 -12.82
CA GLU A 104 8.34 -14.73 -13.26
C GLU A 104 7.40 -14.95 -12.08
N ALA A 105 6.09 -14.75 -12.32
CA ALA A 105 5.03 -14.99 -11.37
C ALA A 105 3.94 -15.87 -11.99
N GLU A 106 3.27 -16.67 -11.17
CA GLU A 106 2.20 -17.54 -11.64
C GLU A 106 0.85 -16.80 -11.72
N TYR A 107 0.64 -15.84 -10.81
CA TYR A 107 -0.64 -15.13 -10.67
C TYR A 107 -0.44 -13.63 -10.82
N SER A 108 -1.35 -12.97 -11.58
CA SER A 108 -1.33 -11.53 -11.71
C SER A 108 -1.76 -10.84 -10.39
N TYR A 109 -1.33 -9.60 -10.19
CA TYR A 109 -1.68 -8.81 -9.03
C TYR A 109 -3.19 -8.64 -8.88
N GLU A 110 -3.92 -8.44 -9.98
CA GLU A 110 -5.37 -8.33 -9.99
C GLU A 110 -6.04 -9.63 -9.53
N THR A 111 -5.56 -10.78 -10.00
CA THR A 111 -6.06 -12.10 -9.58
C THR A 111 -5.91 -12.30 -8.07
N LEU A 112 -4.73 -11.98 -7.53
CA LEU A 112 -4.46 -12.08 -6.08
C LEU A 112 -5.29 -11.08 -5.27
N GLN A 113 -5.48 -9.85 -5.75
CA GLN A 113 -6.32 -8.84 -5.10
C GLN A 113 -7.79 -9.24 -5.06
N ASN A 114 -8.31 -9.81 -6.13
CA ASN A 114 -9.69 -10.32 -6.17
C ASN A 114 -9.90 -11.46 -5.19
N ALA A 115 -8.94 -12.39 -5.09
CA ALA A 115 -8.96 -13.48 -4.13
C ALA A 115 -8.88 -12.96 -2.68
N LEU A 116 -8.03 -11.97 -2.41
CA LEU A 116 -7.93 -11.31 -1.11
C LEU A 116 -9.26 -10.66 -0.69
N GLN A 117 -9.88 -9.88 -1.57
CA GLN A 117 -11.15 -9.22 -1.28
C GLN A 117 -12.27 -10.23 -0.97
N ALA A 118 -12.34 -11.31 -1.74
CA ALA A 118 -13.33 -12.37 -1.53
C ALA A 118 -13.09 -13.12 -0.21
N ALA A 119 -11.85 -13.43 0.13
CA ALA A 119 -11.50 -14.06 1.40
C ALA A 119 -11.80 -13.13 2.60
N GLU A 120 -11.49 -11.85 2.50
CA GLU A 120 -11.84 -10.88 3.54
C GLU A 120 -13.34 -10.76 3.79
N GLN A 121 -14.13 -10.81 2.73
CA GLN A 121 -15.59 -10.79 2.85
C GLN A 121 -16.09 -12.03 3.60
N ASP A 122 -15.61 -13.23 3.22
CA ASP A 122 -15.95 -14.50 3.91
C ASP A 122 -15.54 -14.45 5.40
N LEU A 123 -14.37 -13.92 5.70
CA LEU A 123 -13.89 -13.78 7.08
C LEU A 123 -14.72 -12.80 7.91
N LYS A 124 -15.16 -11.69 7.32
CA LYS A 124 -16.04 -10.71 7.98
C LYS A 124 -17.40 -11.33 8.31
N GLU A 125 -17.99 -12.03 7.34
CA GLU A 125 -19.29 -12.71 7.51
C GLU A 125 -19.24 -13.80 8.58
N ASN A 126 -18.12 -14.50 8.69
CA ASN A 126 -17.92 -15.56 9.69
C ASN A 126 -17.31 -15.08 11.03
N GLY A 127 -17.12 -13.77 11.21
CA GLY A 127 -16.58 -13.17 12.45
C GLY A 127 -15.12 -13.55 12.76
N MET A 128 -14.36 -14.00 11.75
CA MET A 128 -12.95 -14.39 11.88
C MET A 128 -11.96 -13.32 11.45
N PHE A 129 -12.45 -12.25 10.84
CA PHE A 129 -11.63 -11.13 10.41
C PHE A 129 -10.89 -10.51 11.59
N ALA A 130 -9.57 -10.36 11.48
CA ALA A 130 -8.75 -9.67 12.47
C ALA A 130 -8.66 -8.18 12.11
N PRO A 131 -9.21 -7.25 12.92
CA PRO A 131 -9.00 -5.83 12.68
C PRO A 131 -7.52 -5.47 12.93
N PRO A 132 -6.99 -4.39 12.33
CA PRO A 132 -5.64 -3.93 12.62
C PRO A 132 -5.41 -3.77 14.12
N ALA A 133 -4.24 -4.17 14.59
CA ALA A 133 -3.87 -3.99 16.01
C ALA A 133 -3.73 -2.48 16.33
N PRO A 134 -3.98 -2.05 17.58
CA PRO A 134 -3.76 -0.66 17.97
C PRO A 134 -2.32 -0.21 17.64
N GLY A 135 -2.21 0.89 16.87
CA GLY A 135 -0.92 1.41 16.39
C GLY A 135 -0.39 0.79 15.09
N GLN A 136 -1.05 -0.21 14.54
CA GLN A 136 -0.71 -0.75 13.22
C GLN A 136 -1.22 0.19 12.11
N THR A 137 -0.33 0.63 11.23
CA THR A 137 -0.63 1.59 10.15
C THR A 137 -0.89 0.94 8.80
N GLY A 138 -0.68 -0.38 8.66
CA GLY A 138 -0.88 -1.14 7.42
C GLY A 138 -2.10 -2.05 7.46
N PRO A 139 -2.50 -2.61 6.30
CA PRO A 139 -3.55 -3.61 6.22
C PRO A 139 -3.13 -4.88 6.97
N THR A 140 -4.10 -5.56 7.58
CA THR A 140 -3.86 -6.84 8.27
C THR A 140 -3.67 -7.97 7.27
N ASN A 141 -4.43 -7.94 6.18
CA ASN A 141 -4.37 -8.91 5.09
C ASN A 141 -3.83 -8.19 3.85
N TYR A 142 -3.03 -8.88 3.05
CA TYR A 142 -2.38 -8.26 1.89
C TYR A 142 -1.95 -9.30 0.85
N VAL A 143 -1.58 -8.82 -0.33
CA VAL A 143 -0.88 -9.63 -1.34
C VAL A 143 0.62 -9.55 -1.06
N SER A 144 1.25 -10.71 -0.80
CA SER A 144 2.71 -10.82 -0.76
C SER A 144 3.23 -10.89 -2.19
N VAL A 145 3.77 -9.78 -2.69
CA VAL A 145 4.33 -9.74 -4.04
C VAL A 145 5.54 -10.66 -4.19
N PRO A 146 6.52 -10.68 -3.25
CA PRO A 146 7.67 -11.57 -3.38
C PRO A 146 7.32 -13.06 -3.43
N ASP A 147 6.27 -13.47 -2.71
CA ASP A 147 5.83 -14.86 -2.60
C ASP A 147 4.71 -15.19 -3.59
N ASN A 148 4.19 -14.20 -4.31
CA ASN A 148 3.08 -14.29 -5.26
C ASN A 148 1.86 -15.03 -4.65
N CYS A 149 1.49 -14.67 -3.42
CA CYS A 149 0.40 -15.29 -2.67
C CYS A 149 -0.46 -14.26 -1.91
N VAL A 150 -1.60 -14.71 -1.40
CA VAL A 150 -2.48 -13.92 -0.52
C VAL A 150 -2.15 -14.24 0.94
N VAL A 151 -1.84 -13.24 1.74
CA VAL A 151 -1.60 -13.38 3.19
C VAL A 151 -2.82 -12.93 3.96
N VAL A 152 -3.32 -13.81 4.83
CA VAL A 152 -4.51 -13.58 5.65
C VAL A 152 -4.20 -13.84 7.12
N HIS A 153 -4.42 -12.85 7.96
CA HIS A 153 -4.28 -12.98 9.39
C HIS A 153 -5.64 -13.10 10.09
N LEU A 154 -5.77 -14.14 10.89
CA LEU A 154 -6.96 -14.43 11.68
C LEU A 154 -6.82 -13.93 13.10
N ARG A 155 -7.94 -13.80 13.81
CA ARG A 155 -7.93 -13.54 15.26
C ARG A 155 -7.12 -14.61 15.99
N LYS A 156 -6.41 -14.23 17.05
CA LYS A 156 -5.50 -15.11 17.83
C LYS A 156 -6.15 -16.37 18.44
N ASN A 157 -7.46 -16.39 18.58
CA ASN A 157 -8.20 -17.52 19.17
C ASN A 157 -8.64 -18.58 18.15
N VAL A 158 -8.20 -18.47 16.90
CA VAL A 158 -8.46 -19.49 15.87
C VAL A 158 -7.42 -20.60 15.98
N ASP A 159 -7.87 -21.85 16.05
CA ASP A 159 -6.98 -23.00 16.18
C ASP A 159 -6.28 -23.36 14.86
N ALA A 160 -5.16 -24.08 14.95
CA ALA A 160 -4.33 -24.44 13.80
C ALA A 160 -5.07 -25.29 12.75
N LEU A 161 -5.98 -26.17 13.17
CA LEU A 161 -6.74 -27.01 12.26
C LEU A 161 -7.70 -26.17 11.42
N LYS A 162 -8.31 -25.15 12.03
CA LYS A 162 -9.21 -24.23 11.33
C LYS A 162 -8.43 -23.33 10.35
N MET A 163 -7.24 -22.87 10.73
CA MET A 163 -6.37 -22.11 9.83
C MET A 163 -6.00 -22.92 8.59
N TRP A 164 -5.50 -24.14 8.78
CA TRP A 164 -5.20 -25.07 7.70
C TRP A 164 -6.41 -25.36 6.79
N PHE A 165 -7.61 -25.54 7.40
CA PHE A 165 -8.82 -25.75 6.61
C PHE A 165 -9.22 -24.53 5.78
N LEU A 166 -9.05 -23.31 6.31
CA LEU A 166 -9.33 -22.07 5.57
C LEU A 166 -8.34 -21.85 4.44
N GLU A 167 -7.06 -22.09 4.66
CA GLU A 167 -6.03 -22.06 3.63
C GLU A 167 -6.39 -23.00 2.48
N TRP A 168 -6.61 -24.29 2.76
CA TRP A 168 -7.05 -25.29 1.79
C TRP A 168 -8.37 -24.90 1.08
N LYS A 169 -9.35 -24.34 1.83
CA LYS A 169 -10.63 -23.89 1.27
C LYS A 169 -10.41 -22.76 0.26
N TYR A 170 -9.64 -21.77 0.61
CA TYR A 170 -9.42 -20.60 -0.21
C TYR A 170 -8.57 -20.92 -1.44
N GLU A 171 -7.50 -21.69 -1.29
CA GLU A 171 -6.72 -22.16 -2.43
C GLU A 171 -7.57 -22.91 -3.46
N ARG A 172 -8.42 -23.82 -2.97
CA ARG A 172 -9.31 -24.59 -3.85
C ARG A 172 -10.41 -23.73 -4.48
N GLN A 173 -10.91 -22.73 -3.76
CA GLN A 173 -12.02 -21.89 -4.21
C GLN A 173 -11.57 -20.80 -5.20
N TYR A 174 -10.40 -20.22 -4.95
CA TYR A 174 -9.91 -19.07 -5.72
C TYR A 174 -8.77 -19.42 -6.68
N GLY A 175 -8.18 -20.60 -6.56
CA GLY A 175 -7.15 -21.09 -7.45
C GLY A 175 -5.79 -20.39 -7.31
N VAL A 176 -5.54 -19.71 -6.18
CA VAL A 176 -4.27 -19.02 -5.86
C VAL A 176 -3.77 -19.45 -4.49
N PRO A 177 -2.44 -19.37 -4.22
CA PRO A 177 -1.91 -19.76 -2.93
C PRO A 177 -2.30 -18.76 -1.83
N PHE A 178 -2.57 -19.30 -0.64
CA PHE A 178 -2.87 -18.56 0.58
C PHE A 178 -1.88 -18.90 1.68
N ASP A 179 -1.46 -17.91 2.44
CA ASP A 179 -0.81 -18.05 3.75
C ASP A 179 -1.81 -17.59 4.82
N VAL A 180 -2.33 -18.52 5.60
CA VAL A 180 -3.31 -18.25 6.66
C VAL A 180 -2.66 -18.45 8.02
N SER A 181 -2.45 -17.36 8.74
CA SER A 181 -1.75 -17.35 10.03
C SER A 181 -2.49 -16.55 11.09
N PRO A 182 -2.17 -16.71 12.39
CA PRO A 182 -2.72 -15.84 13.41
C PRO A 182 -2.16 -14.44 13.29
N GLN A 183 -2.96 -13.44 13.64
CA GLN A 183 -2.49 -12.06 13.66
C GLN A 183 -1.22 -11.94 14.52
N PRO A 184 -0.12 -11.40 13.98
CA PRO A 184 1.10 -11.22 14.74
C PRO A 184 0.86 -10.31 15.97
N ASP A 185 1.63 -10.51 17.02
CA ASP A 185 1.66 -9.57 18.15
C ASP A 185 2.08 -8.20 17.62
N ALA A 186 1.49 -7.12 18.16
CA ALA A 186 1.90 -5.78 17.79
C ALA A 186 3.43 -5.70 17.84
N TYR A 187 4.06 -5.35 16.71
CA TYR A 187 5.51 -5.26 16.63
C TYR A 187 5.99 -4.30 17.72
N THR A 188 6.68 -4.83 18.70
CA THR A 188 7.54 -4.02 19.56
C THR A 188 8.70 -3.63 18.66
N ILE A 189 8.68 -2.40 18.14
CA ILE A 189 9.87 -1.81 17.51
C ILE A 189 10.84 -1.64 18.67
N GLU A 190 11.77 -2.59 18.82
CA GLU A 190 12.94 -2.36 19.66
C GLU A 190 13.78 -1.28 18.96
N CYS A 191 13.76 -0.09 19.57
CA CYS A 191 14.58 1.05 19.16
C CYS A 191 16.04 0.82 19.49
#